data_d91938db8c37cbbda05954bd493c253b
#
_entry.id   d91938db8c37cbbda05954bd493c253b
#
_cell.length_a   1.000
_cell.length_b   1.000
_cell.length_c   1.000
_cell.angle_alpha   90.00
_cell.angle_beta   90.00
_cell.angle_gamma   90.00
#
_symmetry.space_group_name_H-M   'P 1'
#
loop_
_entity.id
_entity.type
_entity.pdbx_description
1 polymer ?
#
loop_
_entity_poly.entity_id
_entity_poly.type
_entity_poly.pdbx_seq_one_letter_code
_entity_poly.pdbx_strand_id
1 'polypeptide(L)' 'GPLQYDRERQELTSRSARLAYPVRDGIPVLLENEARTLSDEELGL' A
#
# COMPACT_ATOMS: atom_id res chain seq x y z
N GLY A 1 3.67 11.57 -2.02
CA GLY A 1 4.62 11.34 -0.93
C GLY A 1 5.37 10.03 -1.09
N PRO A 2 6.28 9.72 -0.20
CA PRO A 2 7.07 8.52 -0.33
C PRO A 2 6.21 7.27 -0.12
N LEU A 3 6.55 6.23 -0.88
CA LEU A 3 5.93 4.92 -0.72
C LEU A 3 6.77 4.08 0.23
N GLN A 4 6.11 3.25 1.02
CA GLN A 4 6.79 2.31 1.89
C GLN A 4 6.47 0.89 1.45
N TYR A 5 7.51 0.07 1.38
CA TYR A 5 7.34 -1.32 0.99
C TYR A 5 7.14 -2.18 2.24
N ASP A 6 6.03 -2.90 2.29
CA ASP A 6 5.75 -3.86 3.35
C ASP A 6 6.06 -5.24 2.80
N ARG A 7 7.20 -5.76 3.21
CA ARG A 7 7.70 -7.01 2.69
C ARG A 7 6.85 -8.21 3.12
N GLU A 8 6.37 -8.17 4.35
CA GLU A 8 5.57 -9.29 4.86
C GLU A 8 4.23 -9.39 4.16
N ARG A 9 3.62 -8.26 3.89
CA ARG A 9 2.30 -8.22 3.26
C ARG A 9 2.38 -8.14 1.75
N GLN A 10 3.58 -7.94 1.21
CA GLN A 10 3.78 -7.74 -0.23
C GLN A 10 2.92 -6.58 -0.72
N GLU A 11 3.14 -5.42 -0.10
CA GLU A 11 2.39 -4.21 -0.42
C GLU A 11 3.29 -2.99 -0.47
N LEU A 12 2.94 -2.04 -1.34
CA LEU A 12 3.49 -0.69 -1.30
C LEU A 12 2.41 0.21 -0.73
N THR A 13 2.72 0.93 0.34
CA THR A 13 1.75 1.77 1.01
C THR A 13 2.01 3.24 0.74
N SER A 14 0.94 3.99 0.53
CA SER A 14 0.97 5.43 0.39
C SER A 14 0.11 6.02 1.50
N ARG A 15 0.76 6.63 2.49
CA ARG A 15 0.02 7.23 3.60
C ARG A 15 -0.81 8.42 3.14
N SER A 16 -0.26 9.22 2.21
CA SER A 16 -0.96 10.40 1.72
C SER A 16 -2.21 10.05 0.94
N ALA A 17 -2.17 8.97 0.17
CA ALA A 17 -3.33 8.49 -0.58
C ALA A 17 -4.20 7.54 0.25
N ARG A 18 -3.68 7.06 1.40
CA ARG A 18 -4.33 6.08 2.27
C ARG A 18 -4.61 4.77 1.55
N LEU A 19 -3.67 4.37 0.69
CA LEU A 19 -3.82 3.16 -0.11
C LEU A 19 -2.63 2.23 0.06
N ALA A 20 -2.91 0.94 -0.04
CA ALA A 20 -1.88 -0.08 -0.10
C ALA A 20 -2.04 -0.82 -1.42
N TYR A 21 -1.00 -0.75 -2.24
CA TYR A 21 -0.99 -1.41 -3.55
C TYR A 21 -0.35 -2.79 -3.43
N PRO A 22 -0.93 -3.80 -4.06
CA PRO A 22 -0.35 -5.14 -3.99
C PRO A 22 0.94 -5.24 -4.79
N VAL A 23 1.85 -6.08 -4.31
CA VAL A 23 3.06 -6.42 -5.05
C VAL A 23 2.93 -7.90 -5.42
N ARG A 24 2.89 -8.19 -6.72
CA ARG A 24 2.73 -9.56 -7.22
C ARG A 24 3.96 -9.97 -8.00
N ASP A 25 4.56 -11.09 -7.62
CA ASP A 25 5.79 -11.59 -8.27
C ASP A 25 6.89 -10.51 -8.31
N GLY A 26 6.99 -9.74 -7.23
CA GLY A 26 7.99 -8.68 -7.14
C GLY A 26 7.64 -7.43 -7.93
N ILE A 27 6.46 -7.36 -8.53
CA ILE A 27 6.03 -6.24 -9.36
C ILE A 27 4.90 -5.48 -8.66
N PRO A 28 5.09 -4.18 -8.36
CA PRO A 28 4.01 -3.40 -7.75
C PRO A 28 2.89 -3.15 -8.76
N VAL A 29 1.66 -3.36 -8.31
CA VAL A 29 0.49 -3.11 -9.12
C VAL A 29 -0.10 -1.79 -8.66
N LEU A 30 0.25 -0.69 -9.32
CA LEU A 30 -0.11 0.66 -8.89
C LEU A 30 -1.42 1.12 -9.52
N LEU A 31 -2.45 0.30 -9.40
CA LEU A 31 -3.78 0.61 -9.88
C LEU A 31 -4.70 0.82 -8.67
N GLU A 32 -5.40 1.94 -8.66
CA GLU A 32 -6.27 2.26 -7.53
C GLU A 32 -7.34 1.20 -7.30
N ASN A 33 -7.87 0.62 -8.36
CA ASN A 33 -8.90 -0.40 -8.24
C ASN A 33 -8.38 -1.73 -7.70
N GLU A 34 -7.05 -1.88 -7.63
CA GLU A 34 -6.43 -3.06 -7.03
C GLU A 34 -5.95 -2.80 -5.61
N ALA A 35 -5.92 -1.53 -5.21
CA ALA A 35 -5.43 -1.14 -3.89
C ALA A 35 -6.50 -1.29 -2.82
N ARG A 36 -6.07 -1.53 -1.59
CA ARG A 36 -6.98 -1.50 -0.44
C ARG A 36 -6.77 -0.21 0.33
N THR A 37 -7.79 0.22 1.04
CA THR A 37 -7.72 1.41 1.87
C THR A 37 -7.00 1.09 3.18
N LEU A 38 -6.06 1.95 3.58
CA LEU A 38 -5.39 1.80 4.86
C LEU A 38 -6.35 2.17 5.99
N SER A 39 -6.33 1.39 7.07
CA SER A 39 -7.14 1.69 8.24
C SER A 39 -6.49 2.80 9.06
N ASP A 40 -7.27 3.42 9.94
CA ASP A 40 -6.75 4.43 10.86
C ASP A 40 -5.62 3.84 11.71
N GLU A 41 -5.79 2.60 12.13
CA GLU A 41 -4.78 1.92 12.94
C GLU A 41 -3.46 1.81 12.19
N GLU A 42 -3.53 1.45 10.90
CA GLU A 42 -2.33 1.35 10.06
C GLU A 42 -1.68 2.71 9.85
N LEU A 43 -2.47 3.77 9.87
CA LEU A 43 -1.98 5.14 9.73
C LEU A 43 -1.51 5.74 11.04
N GLY A 44 -1.75 5.07 12.16
CA GLY A 44 -1.37 5.56 13.47
C GLY A 44 -2.30 6.62 14.03
N LEU A 45 -3.52 6.63 13.55
CA LEU A 45 -4.53 7.61 13.99
C LEU A 45 -5.36 7.09 15.15
#